data_4ef6ad2295a5aca6f3750affa4c0339f
#
_entry.id   4ef6ad2295a5aca6f3750affa4c0339f
#
_cell.length_a   1.000
_cell.length_b   1.000
_cell.length_c   1.000
_cell.angle_alpha   90.00
_cell.angle_beta   90.00
_cell.angle_gamma   90.00
#
_symmetry.space_group_name_H-M   'P 1'
#
loop_
_entity.id
_entity.type
_entity.pdbx_description
1 polymer ?
#
loop_
_entity_poly.entity_id
_entity_poly.type
_entity_poly.pdbx_seq_one_letter_code
_entity_poly.pdbx_strand_id
1 'polypeptide(L)'
;MKKGKHNSITDVKGIRVGHCTLESEHLHTGVTVVLPSHDNIFQNKLIAASHVINGFGKTTGLLQINELGTLESPIALTNTLSVGTVQQALVQYMLSIDKTIGKETGTVNVVVGECNDGYLNDIRACAITQQHVFEAIQNANIIFEQGSVGAGSGMSCFEMKGGIGSGSRIVTLNQKDYTIGILVQVHVLWHWI
;
A
#
# COMPACT_ATOMS: atom_id res chain seq x y z
N MET A 1 21.80 -14.72 3.93
CA MET A 1 21.18 -13.52 4.54
C MET A 1 20.30 -13.95 5.71
N LYS A 2 20.44 -13.31 6.87
CA LYS A 2 19.64 -13.58 8.06
C LYS A 2 18.24 -12.95 7.91
N LYS A 3 17.20 -13.63 8.39
CA LYS A 3 15.85 -13.04 8.49
C LYS A 3 15.80 -11.99 9.59
N GLY A 4 15.01 -10.94 9.41
CA GLY A 4 14.65 -10.03 10.50
C GLY A 4 13.78 -10.72 11.57
N LYS A 5 13.48 -10.01 12.65
CA LYS A 5 12.79 -10.56 13.84
C LYS A 5 11.41 -11.16 13.51
N HIS A 6 10.64 -10.48 12.69
CA HIS A 6 9.28 -10.87 12.30
C HIS A 6 9.24 -11.48 10.89
N ASN A 7 10.37 -11.45 10.15
CA ASN A 7 10.44 -11.77 8.73
C ASN A 7 9.37 -11.02 7.93
N SER A 8 9.24 -9.73 8.17
CA SER A 8 8.21 -8.85 7.64
C SER A 8 8.80 -7.50 7.23
N ILE A 9 8.11 -6.75 6.35
CA ILE A 9 8.46 -5.37 6.01
C ILE A 9 8.60 -4.49 7.26
N THR A 10 7.87 -4.79 8.31
CA THR A 10 7.88 -4.06 9.59
C THR A 10 9.15 -4.26 10.42
N ASP A 11 10.06 -5.14 10.02
CA ASP A 11 11.41 -5.19 10.58
C ASP A 11 12.24 -3.95 10.19
N VAL A 12 11.84 -3.23 9.14
CA VAL A 12 12.36 -1.89 8.86
C VAL A 12 11.74 -0.91 9.84
N LYS A 13 12.60 -0.23 10.59
CA LYS A 13 12.19 0.66 11.67
C LYS A 13 11.23 1.76 11.19
N GLY A 14 10.12 1.92 11.88
CA GLY A 14 9.10 2.95 11.61
C GLY A 14 7.96 2.46 10.71
N ILE A 15 8.11 1.35 10.00
CA ILE A 15 7.06 0.82 9.12
C ILE A 15 5.98 0.11 9.95
N ARG A 16 4.73 0.41 9.60
CA ARG A 16 3.51 -0.28 10.08
C ARG A 16 2.61 -0.59 8.89
N VAL A 17 1.87 -1.68 8.97
CA VAL A 17 0.91 -2.10 7.94
C VAL A 17 -0.45 -2.34 8.58
N GLY A 18 -1.50 -1.88 7.93
CA GLY A 18 -2.86 -2.10 8.38
C GLY A 18 -3.80 -2.45 7.24
N HIS A 19 -4.87 -3.12 7.58
CA HIS A 19 -5.88 -3.59 6.64
C HIS A 19 -7.28 -3.21 7.09
N CYS A 20 -8.15 -3.00 6.10
CA CYS A 20 -9.58 -3.10 6.21
C CYS A 20 -10.05 -4.08 5.15
N THR A 21 -10.66 -5.20 5.57
CA THR A 21 -11.12 -6.28 4.69
C THR A 21 -12.63 -6.26 4.62
N LEU A 22 -13.17 -6.31 3.40
CA LEU A 22 -14.59 -6.46 3.12
C LEU A 22 -14.82 -7.87 2.58
N GLU A 23 -15.60 -8.66 3.34
CA GLU A 23 -15.89 -10.03 2.99
C GLU A 23 -17.38 -10.33 3.18
N SER A 24 -18.00 -10.84 2.13
CA SER A 24 -19.39 -11.32 2.11
C SER A 24 -19.51 -12.38 1.02
N GLU A 25 -20.74 -12.82 0.72
CA GLU A 25 -21.01 -13.79 -0.34
C GLU A 25 -20.45 -13.35 -1.72
N HIS A 26 -20.45 -12.04 -2.01
CA HIS A 26 -20.04 -11.50 -3.32
C HIS A 26 -18.89 -10.48 -3.24
N LEU A 27 -18.48 -10.11 -2.04
CA LEU A 27 -17.40 -9.15 -1.84
C LEU A 27 -16.19 -9.82 -1.21
N HIS A 28 -15.07 -9.76 -1.93
CA HIS A 28 -13.74 -10.19 -1.47
C HIS A 28 -12.73 -9.11 -1.85
N THR A 29 -12.68 -8.04 -1.09
CA THR A 29 -11.87 -6.86 -1.41
C THR A 29 -11.40 -6.15 -0.13
N GLY A 30 -10.70 -5.07 -0.28
CA GLY A 30 -10.25 -4.27 0.87
C GLY A 30 -9.20 -3.24 0.54
N VAL A 31 -8.65 -2.67 1.61
CA VAL A 31 -7.57 -1.70 1.58
C VAL A 31 -6.43 -2.18 2.46
N THR A 32 -5.21 -2.07 1.96
CA THR A 32 -3.99 -2.24 2.73
C THR A 32 -3.23 -0.93 2.74
N VAL A 33 -2.81 -0.45 3.91
CA VAL A 33 -2.02 0.78 4.02
C VAL A 33 -0.67 0.48 4.65
N VAL A 34 0.39 0.98 4.03
CA VAL A 34 1.75 1.01 4.57
C VAL A 34 2.04 2.41 5.07
N LEU A 35 2.25 2.55 6.38
CA LEU A 35 2.75 3.77 7.02
C LEU A 35 4.27 3.66 7.12
N PRO A 36 5.04 4.40 6.30
CA PRO A 36 6.49 4.17 6.20
C PRO A 36 7.30 4.86 7.29
N SER A 37 6.68 5.73 8.08
CA SER A 37 7.31 6.45 9.19
C SER A 37 6.30 6.74 10.30
N HIS A 38 6.82 7.03 11.51
CA HIS A 38 6.04 7.62 12.60
C HIS A 38 5.97 9.14 12.53
N ASP A 39 6.90 9.76 11.80
CA ASP A 39 6.98 11.20 11.63
C ASP A 39 5.98 11.71 10.58
N ASN A 40 5.76 13.03 10.55
CA ASN A 40 5.05 13.66 9.46
C ASN A 40 5.88 13.53 8.17
N ILE A 41 5.50 12.57 7.33
CA ILE A 41 6.21 12.23 6.10
C ILE A 41 6.14 13.35 5.04
N PHE A 42 5.17 14.24 5.11
CA PHE A 42 5.09 15.39 4.23
C PHE A 42 6.19 16.40 4.54
N GLN A 43 6.50 16.62 5.83
CA GLN A 43 7.58 17.47 6.27
C GLN A 43 8.96 16.79 6.13
N ASN A 44 9.02 15.50 6.45
CA ASN A 44 10.24 14.68 6.43
C ASN A 44 10.12 13.60 5.36
N LYS A 45 10.22 14.01 4.09
CA LYS A 45 10.08 13.12 2.93
C LYS A 45 11.12 12.01 2.96
N LEU A 46 10.68 10.80 2.57
CA LEU A 46 11.58 9.65 2.44
C LEU A 46 12.12 9.57 1.00
N ILE A 47 13.37 9.13 0.85
CA ILE A 47 13.93 8.81 -0.47
C ILE A 47 13.12 7.66 -1.07
N ALA A 48 12.70 7.80 -2.30
CA ALA A 48 11.89 6.82 -3.01
C ALA A 48 12.22 6.76 -4.49
N ALA A 49 11.95 5.61 -5.08
CA ALA A 49 11.96 5.39 -6.52
C ALA A 49 10.81 4.48 -6.91
N SER A 50 10.34 4.60 -8.14
CA SER A 50 9.31 3.71 -8.67
C SER A 50 9.72 3.13 -10.02
N HIS A 51 9.17 1.95 -10.34
CA HIS A 51 9.34 1.31 -11.63
C HIS A 51 8.02 0.67 -12.06
N VAL A 52 7.63 0.91 -13.30
CA VAL A 52 6.42 0.35 -13.89
C VAL A 52 6.84 -0.75 -14.87
N ILE A 53 6.52 -2.02 -14.54
CA ILE A 53 6.76 -3.16 -15.43
C ILE A 53 5.67 -3.23 -16.51
N ASN A 54 4.43 -2.91 -16.12
CA ASN A 54 3.25 -2.93 -16.99
C ASN A 54 2.39 -1.68 -16.74
N GLY A 55 2.21 -0.89 -17.77
CA GLY A 55 1.48 0.40 -17.72
C GLY A 55 -0.05 0.27 -17.79
N PHE A 56 -0.63 -0.94 -17.82
CA PHE A 56 -2.09 -1.11 -17.83
C PHE A 56 -2.75 -0.75 -16.49
N GLY A 57 -2.00 -0.81 -15.39
CA GLY A 57 -2.46 -0.44 -14.05
C GLY A 57 -2.87 1.01 -13.91
N LYS A 58 -3.70 1.31 -12.92
CA LYS A 58 -4.25 2.65 -12.60
C LYS A 58 -3.58 3.25 -11.36
N THR A 59 -2.37 2.80 -11.02
CA THR A 59 -1.57 3.31 -9.90
C THR A 59 -1.37 4.82 -10.02
N THR A 60 -1.49 5.54 -8.90
CA THR A 60 -1.32 7.00 -8.84
C THR A 60 -0.13 7.40 -7.97
N GLY A 61 0.35 8.65 -8.14
CA GLY A 61 1.41 9.25 -7.30
C GLY A 61 2.84 8.94 -7.75
N LEU A 62 3.04 8.15 -8.81
CA LEU A 62 4.39 7.75 -9.25
C LEU A 62 5.12 8.87 -10.00
N LEU A 63 4.42 9.81 -10.63
CA LEU A 63 5.03 10.91 -11.39
C LEU A 63 5.92 11.77 -10.49
N GLN A 64 5.43 12.15 -9.32
CA GLN A 64 6.20 12.95 -8.36
C GLN A 64 7.40 12.17 -7.80
N ILE A 65 7.24 10.86 -7.53
CA ILE A 65 8.35 10.01 -7.07
C ILE A 65 9.43 9.94 -8.16
N ASN A 66 9.05 9.76 -9.41
CA ASN A 66 10.01 9.68 -10.52
C ASN A 66 10.74 11.00 -10.78
N GLU A 67 10.05 12.13 -10.61
CA GLU A 67 10.61 13.47 -10.82
C GLU A 67 11.50 13.91 -9.64
N LEU A 68 11.01 13.75 -8.41
CA LEU A 68 11.65 14.31 -7.22
C LEU A 68 12.40 13.29 -6.36
N GLY A 69 12.26 11.99 -6.62
CA GLY A 69 12.93 10.93 -5.86
C GLY A 69 12.47 10.82 -4.40
N THR A 70 11.28 11.29 -4.08
CA THR A 70 10.78 11.33 -2.69
C THR A 70 9.37 10.80 -2.55
N LEU A 71 9.08 10.20 -1.37
CA LEU A 71 7.74 9.81 -0.93
C LEU A 71 7.30 10.76 0.18
N GLU A 72 6.08 11.31 0.05
CA GLU A 72 5.53 12.31 0.96
C GLU A 72 4.17 11.93 1.57
N SER A 73 3.73 10.68 1.36
CA SER A 73 2.47 10.16 1.88
C SER A 73 2.59 8.69 2.29
N PRO A 74 1.64 8.12 3.05
CA PRO A 74 1.44 6.69 3.11
C PRO A 74 1.25 6.08 1.71
N ILE A 75 1.50 4.77 1.59
CA ILE A 75 1.18 4.00 0.39
C ILE A 75 -0.06 3.17 0.68
N ALA A 76 -1.10 3.32 -0.11
CA ALA A 76 -2.27 2.44 -0.04
C ALA A 76 -2.30 1.48 -1.23
N LEU A 77 -2.86 0.29 -0.98
CA LEU A 77 -3.14 -0.73 -1.99
C LEU A 77 -4.63 -1.03 -1.96
N THR A 78 -5.24 -1.23 -3.12
CA THR A 78 -6.68 -1.50 -3.24
C THR A 78 -6.99 -2.23 -4.56
N ASN A 79 -8.26 -2.38 -4.89
CA ASN A 79 -8.66 -2.87 -6.21
C ASN A 79 -8.66 -1.75 -7.26
N THR A 80 -8.65 -2.16 -8.53
CA THR A 80 -8.51 -1.27 -9.70
C THR A 80 -9.55 -0.14 -9.75
N LEU A 81 -10.84 -0.44 -9.48
CA LEU A 81 -11.92 0.56 -9.59
C LEU A 81 -12.02 1.49 -8.38
N SER A 82 -11.32 1.17 -7.29
CA SER A 82 -11.36 1.94 -6.04
C SER A 82 -10.20 2.93 -5.88
N VAL A 83 -9.27 2.99 -6.83
CA VAL A 83 -8.08 3.89 -6.77
C VAL A 83 -8.46 5.33 -6.48
N GLY A 84 -9.45 5.90 -7.17
CA GLY A 84 -9.88 7.29 -6.97
C GLY A 84 -10.43 7.55 -5.56
N THR A 85 -11.24 6.64 -5.02
CA THR A 85 -11.78 6.73 -3.66
C THR A 85 -10.68 6.68 -2.61
N VAL A 86 -9.73 5.75 -2.77
CA VAL A 86 -8.61 5.59 -1.85
C VAL A 86 -7.64 6.77 -1.94
N GLN A 87 -7.40 7.28 -3.14
CA GLN A 87 -6.59 8.49 -3.36
C GLN A 87 -7.20 9.69 -2.63
N GLN A 88 -8.51 9.93 -2.79
CA GLN A 88 -9.19 11.02 -2.11
C GLN A 88 -9.12 10.89 -0.58
N ALA A 89 -9.27 9.68 -0.05
CA ALA A 89 -9.15 9.42 1.39
C ALA A 89 -7.74 9.70 1.92
N LEU A 90 -6.69 9.29 1.19
CA LEU A 90 -5.31 9.61 1.58
C LEU A 90 -5.04 11.11 1.55
N VAL A 91 -5.56 11.85 0.56
CA VAL A 91 -5.47 13.32 0.54
C VAL A 91 -6.11 13.92 1.80
N GLN A 92 -7.32 13.48 2.16
CA GLN A 92 -8.00 13.95 3.37
C GLN A 92 -7.21 13.62 4.65
N TYR A 93 -6.65 12.41 4.73
CA TYR A 93 -5.78 12.02 5.83
C TYR A 93 -4.57 12.95 5.94
N MET A 94 -3.86 13.22 4.84
CA MET A 94 -2.70 14.10 4.82
C MET A 94 -3.06 15.53 5.23
N LEU A 95 -4.19 16.07 4.76
CA LEU A 95 -4.70 17.38 5.18
C LEU A 95 -5.07 17.43 6.67
N SER A 96 -5.46 16.30 7.25
CA SER A 96 -5.77 16.23 8.69
C SER A 96 -4.54 16.27 9.58
N ILE A 97 -3.42 15.70 9.12
CA ILE A 97 -2.17 15.63 9.90
C ILE A 97 -1.25 16.84 9.66
N ASP A 98 -1.41 17.54 8.55
CA ASP A 98 -0.62 18.72 8.23
C ASP A 98 -1.48 19.85 7.64
N LYS A 99 -1.68 20.90 8.43
CA LYS A 99 -2.52 22.06 8.07
C LYS A 99 -1.86 23.02 7.09
N THR A 100 -0.56 22.86 6.82
CA THR A 100 0.18 23.73 5.90
C THR A 100 -0.03 23.34 4.44
N ILE A 101 -0.41 22.06 4.19
CA ILE A 101 -0.66 21.54 2.84
C ILE A 101 -1.72 22.35 2.11
N GLY A 102 -1.35 22.88 0.95
CA GLY A 102 -2.23 23.69 0.11
C GLY A 102 -2.53 25.11 0.63
N LYS A 103 -1.82 25.55 1.66
CA LYS A 103 -1.92 26.92 2.22
C LYS A 103 -0.57 27.61 2.26
N GLU A 104 0.36 27.09 3.04
CA GLU A 104 1.72 27.63 3.22
C GLU A 104 2.73 26.85 2.37
N THR A 105 2.39 25.61 2.01
CA THR A 105 3.19 24.72 1.18
C THR A 105 2.42 24.31 -0.08
N GLY A 106 3.08 23.56 -0.97
CA GLY A 106 2.42 22.91 -2.09
C GLY A 106 1.37 21.88 -1.67
N THR A 107 0.68 21.30 -2.63
CA THR A 107 -0.27 20.19 -2.43
C THR A 107 0.49 18.86 -2.28
N VAL A 108 -0.21 17.82 -1.79
CA VAL A 108 0.36 16.49 -1.55
C VAL A 108 0.11 15.53 -2.73
N ASN A 109 1.12 14.74 -3.06
CA ASN A 109 1.01 13.62 -3.98
C ASN A 109 0.91 12.32 -3.19
N VAL A 110 -0.25 11.70 -3.18
CA VAL A 110 -0.49 10.44 -2.48
C VAL A 110 -0.29 9.26 -3.41
N VAL A 111 0.18 8.14 -2.87
CA VAL A 111 0.50 6.93 -3.64
C VAL A 111 -0.55 5.86 -3.39
N VAL A 112 -1.20 5.41 -4.48
CA VAL A 112 -2.15 4.30 -4.44
C VAL A 112 -1.76 3.28 -5.52
N GLY A 113 -1.36 2.08 -5.09
CA GLY A 113 -1.19 0.92 -5.95
C GLY A 113 -2.50 0.12 -6.07
N GLU A 114 -2.62 -0.66 -7.14
CA GLU A 114 -3.84 -1.43 -7.37
C GLU A 114 -3.58 -2.81 -7.99
N CYS A 115 -4.54 -3.69 -7.78
CA CYS A 115 -4.64 -4.96 -8.49
C CYS A 115 -6.11 -5.28 -8.78
N ASN A 116 -6.37 -5.92 -9.92
CA ASN A 116 -7.72 -6.34 -10.29
C ASN A 116 -8.14 -7.58 -9.50
N ASP A 117 -9.16 -7.45 -8.65
CA ASP A 117 -9.74 -8.52 -7.86
C ASP A 117 -11.05 -9.11 -8.47
N GLY A 118 -11.44 -8.65 -9.65
CA GLY A 118 -12.73 -8.95 -10.28
C GLY A 118 -12.99 -10.42 -10.63
N TYR A 119 -12.01 -11.30 -10.44
CA TYR A 119 -12.21 -12.75 -10.59
C TYR A 119 -12.94 -13.37 -9.38
N LEU A 120 -12.63 -12.90 -8.18
CA LEU A 120 -13.23 -13.40 -6.92
C LEU A 120 -14.18 -12.39 -6.27
N ASN A 121 -14.13 -11.12 -6.67
CA ASN A 121 -14.87 -10.01 -6.11
C ASN A 121 -15.83 -9.41 -7.14
N ASP A 122 -17.03 -9.03 -6.74
CA ASP A 122 -17.84 -8.10 -7.55
C ASP A 122 -17.21 -6.70 -7.55
N ILE A 123 -16.20 -6.52 -8.40
CA ILE A 123 -15.45 -5.26 -8.51
C ILE A 123 -16.35 -4.08 -8.92
N ARG A 124 -17.47 -4.35 -9.62
CA ARG A 124 -18.43 -3.31 -10.07
C ARG A 124 -19.27 -2.75 -8.94
N ALA A 125 -19.35 -3.45 -7.81
CA ALA A 125 -20.03 -2.94 -6.62
C ALA A 125 -19.35 -1.67 -6.07
N CYS A 126 -18.06 -1.40 -6.44
CA CYS A 126 -17.30 -0.25 -5.96
C CYS A 126 -17.41 -0.07 -4.44
N ALA A 127 -17.33 -1.17 -3.69
CA ALA A 127 -17.70 -1.24 -2.27
C ALA A 127 -16.73 -0.49 -1.33
N ILE A 128 -15.52 -0.15 -1.82
CA ILE A 128 -14.53 0.57 -1.02
C ILE A 128 -14.98 2.03 -0.83
N THR A 129 -14.97 2.46 0.44
CA THR A 129 -15.25 3.83 0.84
C THR A 129 -14.03 4.47 1.51
N GLN A 130 -14.06 5.79 1.70
CA GLN A 130 -13.01 6.51 2.41
C GLN A 130 -12.83 6.02 3.86
N GLN A 131 -13.94 5.61 4.51
CA GLN A 131 -13.90 5.08 5.87
C GLN A 131 -13.02 3.84 5.99
N HIS A 132 -13.06 2.93 5.01
CA HIS A 132 -12.23 1.73 5.00
C HIS A 132 -10.72 2.05 4.91
N VAL A 133 -10.34 3.17 4.29
CA VAL A 133 -8.95 3.65 4.27
C VAL A 133 -8.54 4.14 5.66
N PHE A 134 -9.40 4.91 6.33
CA PHE A 134 -9.13 5.40 7.69
C PHE A 134 -9.04 4.24 8.69
N GLU A 135 -9.90 3.24 8.56
CA GLU A 135 -9.82 2.00 9.37
C GLU A 135 -8.52 1.25 9.13
N ALA A 136 -8.09 1.09 7.87
CA ALA A 136 -6.80 0.47 7.56
C ALA A 136 -5.62 1.25 8.17
N ILE A 137 -5.67 2.59 8.17
CA ILE A 137 -4.66 3.44 8.82
C ILE A 137 -4.68 3.24 10.34
N GLN A 138 -5.85 3.22 10.97
CA GLN A 138 -6.01 3.02 12.41
C GLN A 138 -5.53 1.65 12.87
N ASN A 139 -5.76 0.62 12.06
CA ASN A 139 -5.34 -0.76 12.32
C ASN A 139 -3.84 -1.01 12.06
N ALA A 140 -3.09 -0.01 11.57
CA ALA A 140 -1.69 -0.19 11.20
C ALA A 140 -0.81 -0.50 12.40
N ASN A 141 -0.13 -1.65 12.34
CA ASN A 141 0.71 -2.16 13.42
C ASN A 141 2.00 -2.82 12.86
N ILE A 142 2.96 -3.10 13.76
CA ILE A 142 4.17 -3.88 13.45
C ILE A 142 3.81 -5.35 13.19
N ILE A 143 2.88 -5.90 13.95
CA ILE A 143 2.32 -7.24 13.72
C ILE A 143 1.01 -7.06 12.95
N PHE A 144 0.94 -7.62 11.75
CA PHE A 144 -0.21 -7.53 10.86
C PHE A 144 -0.47 -8.88 10.18
N GLU A 145 -1.68 -9.09 9.76
CA GLU A 145 -2.10 -10.30 9.05
C GLU A 145 -1.55 -10.34 7.62
N GLN A 146 -1.35 -11.54 7.08
CA GLN A 146 -0.94 -11.80 5.70
C GLN A 146 -1.90 -12.79 5.05
N GLY A 147 -1.86 -12.86 3.73
CA GLY A 147 -2.74 -13.74 2.97
C GLY A 147 -3.97 -13.02 2.44
N SER A 148 -5.15 -13.61 2.65
CA SER A 148 -6.44 -13.10 2.14
C SER A 148 -7.00 -11.96 2.98
N VAL A 149 -6.28 -10.86 3.07
CA VAL A 149 -6.63 -9.70 3.91
C VAL A 149 -6.45 -8.39 3.16
N GLY A 150 -7.24 -7.38 3.54
CA GLY A 150 -7.18 -6.04 2.95
C GLY A 150 -7.27 -6.09 1.42
N ALA A 151 -6.38 -5.38 0.75
CA ALA A 151 -6.30 -5.38 -0.71
C ALA A 151 -5.97 -6.75 -1.32
N GLY A 152 -5.50 -7.71 -0.53
CA GLY A 152 -5.21 -9.08 -0.97
C GLY A 152 -6.41 -10.04 -0.91
N SER A 153 -7.56 -9.61 -0.35
CA SER A 153 -8.71 -10.49 -0.11
C SER A 153 -9.24 -11.17 -1.38
N GLY A 154 -9.47 -10.41 -2.46
CA GLY A 154 -9.98 -10.95 -3.74
C GLY A 154 -8.91 -11.34 -4.75
N MET A 155 -7.64 -11.34 -4.37
CA MET A 155 -6.56 -11.58 -5.33
C MET A 155 -6.39 -13.05 -5.68
N SER A 156 -6.10 -13.31 -6.95
CA SER A 156 -5.67 -14.58 -7.47
C SER A 156 -4.37 -14.42 -8.25
N CYS A 157 -3.56 -15.48 -8.37
CA CYS A 157 -2.30 -15.47 -9.10
C CYS A 157 -1.95 -16.89 -9.59
N PHE A 158 -1.65 -17.03 -10.88
CA PHE A 158 -1.36 -18.34 -11.50
C PHE A 158 -2.42 -19.40 -11.15
N GLU A 159 -3.72 -19.05 -11.27
CA GLU A 159 -4.87 -19.90 -10.96
C GLU A 159 -4.99 -20.32 -9.48
N MET A 160 -4.17 -19.72 -8.59
CA MET A 160 -4.22 -19.95 -7.15
C MET A 160 -4.75 -18.70 -6.42
N LYS A 161 -5.24 -18.90 -5.20
CA LYS A 161 -5.59 -17.79 -4.31
C LYS A 161 -4.35 -16.97 -4.00
N GLY A 162 -4.42 -15.67 -4.30
CA GLY A 162 -3.40 -14.69 -3.96
C GLY A 162 -3.62 -14.02 -2.60
N GLY A 163 -2.88 -12.95 -2.33
CA GLY A 163 -3.03 -12.19 -1.09
C GLY A 163 -1.87 -11.23 -0.84
N ILE A 164 -1.78 -10.76 0.39
CA ILE A 164 -0.67 -9.97 0.90
C ILE A 164 0.42 -10.90 1.44
N GLY A 165 1.66 -10.67 1.01
CA GLY A 165 2.83 -11.36 1.54
C GLY A 165 3.89 -10.38 2.01
N SER A 166 4.71 -10.79 2.97
CA SER A 166 5.80 -9.95 3.47
C SER A 166 7.03 -10.76 3.85
N GLY A 167 8.18 -10.11 3.83
CA GLY A 167 9.43 -10.71 4.24
C GLY A 167 10.50 -9.67 4.53
N SER A 168 11.55 -10.08 5.24
CA SER A 168 12.72 -9.24 5.47
C SER A 168 14.03 -10.01 5.46
N ARG A 169 15.12 -9.28 5.19
CA ARG A 169 16.50 -9.80 5.25
C ARG A 169 17.41 -8.75 5.86
N ILE A 170 18.36 -9.23 6.66
CA ILE A 170 19.46 -8.42 7.17
C ILE A 170 20.67 -8.64 6.27
N VAL A 171 21.22 -7.54 5.76
CA VAL A 171 22.39 -7.51 4.88
C VAL A 171 23.46 -6.67 5.54
N THR A 172 24.66 -7.24 5.73
CA THR A 172 25.81 -6.52 6.27
C THR A 172 26.63 -5.91 5.12
N LEU A 173 26.75 -4.60 5.10
CA LEU A 173 27.58 -3.85 4.15
C LEU A 173 28.54 -2.95 4.94
N ASN A 174 29.84 -3.04 4.66
CA ASN A 174 30.86 -2.24 5.33
C ASN A 174 30.75 -2.32 6.87
N GLN A 175 30.59 -3.54 7.43
CA GLN A 175 30.45 -3.82 8.86
C GLN A 175 29.21 -3.19 9.52
N LYS A 176 28.24 -2.74 8.75
CA LYS A 176 26.97 -2.19 9.21
C LYS A 176 25.81 -3.03 8.70
N ASP A 177 24.88 -3.38 9.59
CA ASP A 177 23.69 -4.14 9.23
C ASP A 177 22.58 -3.21 8.73
N TYR A 178 21.99 -3.62 7.61
CA TYR A 178 20.83 -2.97 6.99
C TYR A 178 19.68 -3.98 6.89
N THR A 179 18.48 -3.54 7.22
CA THR A 179 17.27 -4.34 7.07
C THR A 179 16.58 -3.99 5.75
N ILE A 180 16.38 -4.99 4.90
CA ILE A 180 15.56 -4.89 3.70
C ILE A 180 14.22 -5.53 4.02
N GLY A 181 13.13 -4.77 3.86
CA GLY A 181 11.76 -5.25 4.03
C GLY A 181 11.00 -5.23 2.70
N ILE A 182 10.16 -6.22 2.47
CA ILE A 182 9.33 -6.37 1.27
C ILE A 182 7.88 -6.62 1.70
N LEU A 183 6.95 -5.95 1.04
CA LEU A 183 5.53 -6.28 1.04
C LEU A 183 5.09 -6.50 -0.40
N VAL A 184 4.33 -7.54 -0.64
CA VAL A 184 3.83 -7.91 -1.96
C VAL A 184 2.32 -8.05 -1.89
N GLN A 185 1.62 -7.39 -2.80
CA GLN A 185 0.27 -7.74 -3.20
C GLN A 185 0.36 -8.49 -4.53
N VAL A 186 -0.04 -9.75 -4.55
CA VAL A 186 0.05 -10.56 -5.78
C VAL A 186 -1.06 -10.20 -6.74
N HIS A 187 -0.76 -10.29 -8.04
CA HIS A 187 -1.65 -9.95 -9.13
C HIS A 187 -1.59 -10.98 -10.26
N VAL A 188 -2.72 -11.18 -10.94
CA VAL A 188 -2.80 -12.02 -12.16
C VAL A 188 -2.87 -11.14 -13.40
N LEU A 189 -2.02 -11.46 -14.37
CA LEU A 189 -2.02 -10.84 -15.70
C LEU A 189 -2.85 -11.61 -16.76
N TRP A 190 -3.56 -12.72 -16.43
CA TRP A 190 -3.86 -13.74 -17.44
C TRP A 190 -5.32 -14.03 -17.76
N HIS A 191 -6.33 -13.29 -17.31
CA HIS A 191 -7.72 -13.66 -17.64
C HIS A 191 -8.55 -12.61 -18.42
N TRP A 192 -7.95 -11.51 -18.90
CA TRP A 192 -8.71 -10.47 -19.61
C TRP A 192 -7.95 -9.87 -20.80
N ILE A 193 -7.38 -10.72 -21.67
CA ILE A 193 -7.03 -10.35 -23.05
C ILE A 193 -7.80 -11.23 -24.00
#